data_4dfac6de2c729bdb35eea6447ebd1d64
#
_entry.id   4dfac6de2c729bdb35eea6447ebd1d64
#
_cell.length_a   1.000
_cell.length_b   1.000
_cell.length_c   1.000
_cell.angle_alpha   90.00
_cell.angle_beta   90.00
_cell.angle_gamma   90.00
#
_symmetry.space_group_name_H-M   'P 1'
#
loop_
_entity.id
_entity.type
_entity.pdbx_description
1 polymer ?
#
loop_
_entity_poly.entity_id
_entity_poly.type
_entity_poly.pdbx_seq_one_letter_code
_entity_poly.pdbx_strand_id
1 'polypeptide(L)'
;ASNEMADGDVAESYTDAALPAILSTSWQDTDSDGGIDRAVLTFSESVDITDGDDSDGFGAILVNDGSAVTIDNADYAASNASSLTLNFLGDEITGTAISGLSITYDNSGSNDIKDKSSGTLEIGDNIVSLAYVDAAKPAILSAVTGDNNADGTVDRLTLTFSESVVITDPGDDDNDITLTGSSGSPVITAGTYGGTSTTLTYVIGSSTANNTSLTITPIYAVSGAGSMKDASNNEMANGETVAGTDGAGPAIIAAVTSDTDANGKIDQIELTFSEPVDDSQGADLA
;
A
#
# COMPACT_ATOMS: atom_id res chain seq x y z
N ALA A 1 68.00 6.61 -10.99
CA ALA A 1 67.51 5.57 -11.92
C ALA A 1 66.01 5.47 -11.73
N SER A 2 65.21 5.86 -12.72
CA SER A 2 63.79 5.56 -12.78
C SER A 2 63.63 4.09 -13.16
N ASN A 3 63.17 3.25 -12.26
CA ASN A 3 62.74 1.90 -12.61
C ASN A 3 61.37 2.02 -13.32
N GLU A 4 61.35 2.04 -14.61
CA GLU A 4 60.15 1.89 -15.39
C GLU A 4 59.80 0.39 -15.48
N MET A 5 58.51 0.04 -15.39
CA MET A 5 58.05 -1.31 -15.74
C MET A 5 58.46 -1.60 -17.21
N ALA A 6 58.87 -2.80 -17.48
CA ALA A 6 59.23 -3.22 -18.84
C ALA A 6 58.01 -3.11 -19.78
N ASP A 7 58.26 -2.54 -20.98
CA ASP A 7 57.19 -2.47 -22.01
C ASP A 7 56.80 -3.89 -22.40
N GLY A 8 55.53 -4.25 -22.17
CA GLY A 8 55.01 -5.58 -22.43
C GLY A 8 54.86 -6.48 -21.21
N ASP A 9 55.07 -5.97 -19.98
CA ASP A 9 54.66 -6.67 -18.76
C ASP A 9 53.15 -6.94 -18.79
N VAL A 10 52.82 -8.18 -19.02
CA VAL A 10 51.43 -8.65 -18.88
C VAL A 10 51.16 -8.85 -17.42
N ALA A 11 50.01 -8.34 -16.95
CA ALA A 11 49.54 -8.65 -15.66
C ALA A 11 49.49 -10.16 -15.43
N GLU A 12 50.12 -10.65 -14.39
CA GLU A 12 49.91 -12.00 -13.92
C GLU A 12 48.41 -12.22 -13.68
N SER A 13 47.94 -13.47 -13.76
CA SER A 13 46.54 -13.81 -13.51
C SER A 13 46.08 -13.25 -12.17
N TYR A 14 45.14 -12.34 -12.16
CA TYR A 14 44.52 -11.89 -10.93
C TYR A 14 43.56 -12.97 -10.44
N THR A 15 43.61 -13.25 -9.17
CA THR A 15 42.63 -14.09 -8.49
C THR A 15 41.65 -13.16 -7.81
N ASP A 16 40.35 -13.32 -8.08
CA ASP A 16 39.33 -12.62 -7.33
C ASP A 16 39.30 -13.15 -5.89
N ALA A 17 39.39 -12.24 -4.93
CA ALA A 17 39.33 -12.52 -3.51
C ALA A 17 38.30 -11.59 -2.82
N ALA A 18 37.53 -10.83 -3.60
CA ALA A 18 36.42 -10.04 -3.05
C ALA A 18 35.24 -10.98 -2.73
N LEU A 19 34.56 -10.72 -1.65
CA LEU A 19 33.31 -11.39 -1.33
C LEU A 19 32.15 -10.64 -2.01
N PRO A 20 31.18 -11.35 -2.56
CA PRO A 20 29.96 -10.71 -3.04
C PRO A 20 29.22 -10.00 -1.88
N ALA A 21 28.53 -8.92 -2.20
CA ALA A 21 27.74 -8.14 -1.25
C ALA A 21 26.34 -7.87 -1.81
N ILE A 22 25.36 -7.71 -0.92
CA ILE A 22 24.03 -7.22 -1.28
C ILE A 22 24.08 -5.68 -1.32
N LEU A 23 24.11 -5.12 -2.52
CA LEU A 23 24.20 -3.67 -2.74
C LEU A 23 22.90 -2.95 -2.39
N SER A 24 21.78 -3.54 -2.78
CA SER A 24 20.47 -2.97 -2.51
C SER A 24 19.38 -4.03 -2.47
N THR A 25 18.32 -3.71 -1.74
CA THR A 25 17.05 -4.44 -1.75
C THR A 25 15.95 -3.48 -2.17
N SER A 26 15.20 -3.85 -3.21
CA SER A 26 14.03 -3.13 -3.68
C SER A 26 12.77 -3.84 -3.19
N TRP A 27 11.95 -3.14 -2.42
CA TRP A 27 10.68 -3.62 -1.90
C TRP A 27 9.57 -3.26 -2.85
N GLN A 28 8.65 -4.19 -3.13
CA GLN A 28 7.62 -4.04 -4.14
C GLN A 28 6.28 -4.57 -3.64
N ASP A 29 5.22 -3.87 -4.03
CA ASP A 29 3.83 -4.31 -4.04
C ASP A 29 3.48 -4.59 -5.51
N THR A 30 3.28 -5.85 -5.90
CA THR A 30 3.16 -6.24 -7.31
C THR A 30 1.72 -6.35 -7.78
N ASP A 31 0.77 -6.50 -6.88
CA ASP A 31 -0.66 -6.57 -7.19
C ASP A 31 -1.44 -5.30 -6.80
N SER A 32 -0.76 -4.34 -6.15
CA SER A 32 -1.29 -3.02 -5.77
C SER A 32 -2.43 -3.11 -4.75
N ASP A 33 -2.37 -4.07 -3.84
CA ASP A 33 -3.37 -4.21 -2.78
C ASP A 33 -3.00 -3.47 -1.48
N GLY A 34 -1.78 -2.88 -1.46
CA GLY A 34 -1.28 -2.10 -0.35
C GLY A 34 -0.42 -2.87 0.64
N GLY A 35 0.02 -4.08 0.29
CA GLY A 35 1.01 -4.87 1.00
C GLY A 35 2.30 -5.06 0.20
N ILE A 36 3.45 -5.20 0.88
CA ILE A 36 4.69 -5.58 0.19
C ILE A 36 4.73 -7.10 0.07
N ASP A 37 4.73 -7.59 -1.16
CA ASP A 37 4.72 -9.01 -1.51
C ASP A 37 6.04 -9.50 -2.11
N ARG A 38 7.02 -8.61 -2.35
CA ARG A 38 8.27 -8.95 -3.03
C ARG A 38 9.45 -8.11 -2.57
N ALA A 39 10.63 -8.76 -2.52
CA ALA A 39 11.92 -8.09 -2.40
C ALA A 39 12.86 -8.51 -3.53
N VAL A 40 13.57 -7.56 -4.14
CA VAL A 40 14.59 -7.82 -5.16
C VAL A 40 15.94 -7.37 -4.65
N LEU A 41 16.84 -8.33 -4.42
CA LEU A 41 18.21 -8.11 -4.00
C LEU A 41 19.10 -7.91 -5.22
N THR A 42 20.02 -6.95 -5.17
CA THR A 42 21.04 -6.72 -6.21
C THR A 42 22.41 -6.94 -5.62
N PHE A 43 23.25 -7.71 -6.32
CA PHE A 43 24.58 -8.07 -5.87
C PHE A 43 25.67 -7.17 -6.46
N SER A 44 26.83 -7.12 -5.79
CA SER A 44 28.00 -6.38 -6.26
C SER A 44 28.65 -7.00 -7.49
N GLU A 45 28.41 -8.28 -7.72
CA GLU A 45 28.99 -9.11 -8.78
C GLU A 45 28.05 -10.25 -9.14
N SER A 46 28.40 -11.04 -10.17
CA SER A 46 27.65 -12.25 -10.52
C SER A 46 27.87 -13.35 -9.50
N VAL A 47 26.78 -13.95 -9.04
CA VAL A 47 26.78 -15.02 -8.03
C VAL A 47 26.15 -16.30 -8.56
N ASP A 48 26.56 -17.42 -7.99
CA ASP A 48 25.83 -18.69 -8.05
C ASP A 48 25.03 -18.85 -6.76
N ILE A 49 23.75 -19.10 -6.89
CA ILE A 49 22.79 -19.28 -5.81
C ILE A 49 22.47 -20.78 -5.74
N THR A 50 22.69 -21.39 -4.58
CA THR A 50 22.29 -22.76 -4.29
C THR A 50 21.13 -22.72 -3.32
N ASP A 51 20.01 -23.28 -3.71
CA ASP A 51 18.86 -23.56 -2.87
C ASP A 51 18.84 -25.08 -2.61
N GLY A 52 19.17 -25.45 -1.40
CA GLY A 52 19.37 -26.87 -1.03
C GLY A 52 18.12 -27.54 -0.46
N ASP A 53 17.05 -26.78 -0.25
CA ASP A 53 15.79 -27.26 0.33
C ASP A 53 14.60 -26.43 -0.17
N ASP A 54 13.83 -26.98 -1.09
CA ASP A 54 12.65 -26.35 -1.70
C ASP A 54 11.43 -26.25 -0.74
N SER A 55 11.59 -26.60 0.55
CA SER A 55 10.46 -26.74 1.48
C SER A 55 10.33 -25.61 2.51
N ASP A 56 11.34 -24.74 2.67
CA ASP A 56 11.40 -23.69 3.69
C ASP A 56 11.58 -22.26 3.15
N GLY A 57 11.38 -22.06 1.85
CA GLY A 57 11.77 -20.84 1.15
C GLY A 57 13.29 -20.75 1.04
N PHE A 58 13.84 -19.56 0.83
CA PHE A 58 15.29 -19.37 0.81
C PHE A 58 15.80 -19.13 2.25
N GLY A 59 16.03 -20.19 3.02
CA GLY A 59 16.37 -20.16 4.45
C GLY A 59 17.64 -19.37 4.81
N ALA A 60 18.51 -19.07 3.81
CA ALA A 60 19.66 -18.20 4.03
C ALA A 60 19.31 -16.70 4.11
N ILE A 61 18.09 -16.30 3.78
CA ILE A 61 17.63 -14.91 3.83
C ILE A 61 16.57 -14.75 4.91
N LEU A 62 16.83 -13.88 5.86
CA LEU A 62 15.87 -13.47 6.88
C LEU A 62 15.32 -12.10 6.53
N VAL A 63 14.03 -12.04 6.28
CA VAL A 63 13.28 -10.79 6.09
C VAL A 63 12.66 -10.41 7.42
N ASN A 64 12.79 -9.16 7.82
CA ASN A 64 12.26 -8.68 9.09
C ASN A 64 11.56 -7.35 8.91
N ASP A 65 10.28 -7.33 9.27
CA ASP A 65 9.41 -6.15 9.37
C ASP A 65 9.03 -5.83 10.83
N GLY A 66 9.70 -6.50 11.81
CA GLY A 66 9.31 -6.55 13.22
C GLY A 66 8.62 -7.86 13.60
N SER A 67 8.26 -8.67 12.60
CA SER A 67 7.74 -10.04 12.68
C SER A 67 8.55 -10.93 11.72
N ALA A 68 8.39 -12.23 11.77
CA ALA A 68 9.00 -13.11 10.78
C ALA A 68 8.15 -13.12 9.51
N VAL A 69 8.73 -12.69 8.39
CA VAL A 69 8.08 -12.77 7.07
C VAL A 69 8.41 -14.12 6.44
N THR A 70 7.41 -14.79 5.88
CA THR A 70 7.56 -16.07 5.22
C THR A 70 7.84 -15.87 3.73
N ILE A 71 9.03 -16.30 3.28
CA ILE A 71 9.36 -16.39 1.86
C ILE A 71 8.63 -17.60 1.28
N ASP A 72 8.11 -17.49 0.05
CA ASP A 72 7.44 -18.62 -0.60
C ASP A 72 8.41 -19.78 -0.86
N ASN A 73 7.87 -20.98 -1.10
CA ASN A 73 8.65 -22.19 -1.31
C ASN A 73 9.06 -22.36 -2.79
N ALA A 74 9.42 -21.28 -3.47
CA ALA A 74 9.94 -21.34 -4.83
C ALA A 74 11.38 -21.83 -4.83
N ASP A 75 11.81 -22.47 -5.93
CA ASP A 75 13.22 -22.80 -6.18
C ASP A 75 13.98 -21.53 -6.58
N TYR A 76 14.87 -21.08 -5.72
CA TYR A 76 15.70 -19.90 -5.90
C TYR A 76 17.08 -20.20 -6.49
N ALA A 77 17.40 -21.46 -6.80
CA ALA A 77 18.69 -21.83 -7.39
C ALA A 77 18.92 -21.10 -8.71
N ALA A 78 20.07 -20.45 -8.84
CA ALA A 78 20.44 -19.71 -10.05
C ALA A 78 21.95 -19.70 -10.26
N SER A 79 22.38 -19.62 -11.52
CA SER A 79 23.79 -19.48 -11.88
C SER A 79 24.03 -18.18 -12.61
N ASN A 80 25.12 -17.50 -12.27
CA ASN A 80 25.51 -16.22 -12.86
C ASN A 80 24.44 -15.12 -12.67
N ALA A 81 23.82 -15.10 -11.48
CA ALA A 81 22.79 -14.13 -11.15
C ALA A 81 23.39 -12.80 -10.70
N SER A 82 22.83 -11.68 -11.15
CA SER A 82 23.13 -10.34 -10.64
C SER A 82 22.10 -9.86 -9.61
N SER A 83 21.01 -10.60 -9.45
CA SER A 83 19.92 -10.29 -8.54
C SER A 83 19.21 -11.57 -8.09
N LEU A 84 18.53 -11.49 -6.94
CA LEU A 84 17.65 -12.51 -6.40
C LEU A 84 16.30 -11.87 -6.10
N THR A 85 15.23 -12.48 -6.60
CA THR A 85 13.86 -12.05 -6.32
C THR A 85 13.23 -12.99 -5.30
N LEU A 86 12.80 -12.47 -4.17
CA LEU A 86 12.08 -13.18 -3.13
C LEU A 86 10.62 -12.78 -3.19
N ASN A 87 9.71 -13.74 -3.24
CA ASN A 87 8.28 -13.51 -3.11
C ASN A 87 7.82 -13.89 -1.71
N PHE A 88 6.84 -13.20 -1.18
CA PHE A 88 6.29 -13.47 0.14
C PHE A 88 4.95 -14.20 0.01
N LEU A 89 4.60 -15.02 1.00
CA LEU A 89 3.32 -15.71 1.03
C LEU A 89 2.24 -14.75 1.51
N GLY A 90 1.39 -14.35 0.57
CA GLY A 90 0.34 -13.36 0.81
C GLY A 90 0.91 -11.96 1.04
N ASP A 91 0.09 -11.07 1.56
CA ASP A 91 0.49 -9.70 1.93
C ASP A 91 1.07 -9.71 3.34
N GLU A 92 2.18 -10.41 3.53
CA GLU A 92 2.76 -10.61 4.86
C GLU A 92 3.26 -9.31 5.48
N ILE A 93 3.70 -8.35 4.65
CA ILE A 93 4.12 -7.03 5.12
C ILE A 93 2.99 -6.03 4.87
N THR A 94 2.26 -5.70 5.93
CA THR A 94 1.14 -4.77 5.86
C THR A 94 1.61 -3.35 5.57
N GLY A 95 1.03 -2.73 4.54
CA GLY A 95 1.39 -1.40 4.06
C GLY A 95 2.58 -1.41 3.11
N THR A 96 2.79 -0.29 2.45
CA THR A 96 3.84 -0.13 1.44
C THR A 96 5.06 0.66 1.94
N ALA A 97 5.00 1.19 3.16
CA ALA A 97 6.12 1.91 3.76
C ALA A 97 7.26 0.96 4.16
N ILE A 98 8.48 1.24 3.68
CA ILE A 98 9.66 0.40 3.95
C ILE A 98 10.38 0.71 5.26
N SER A 99 9.90 1.64 6.06
CA SER A 99 10.53 2.03 7.32
C SER A 99 10.56 0.88 8.32
N GLY A 100 11.76 0.43 8.68
CA GLY A 100 11.96 -0.68 9.61
C GLY A 100 12.13 -2.04 8.95
N LEU A 101 11.94 -2.16 7.63
CA LEU A 101 12.22 -3.39 6.90
C LEU A 101 13.72 -3.64 6.82
N SER A 102 14.10 -4.91 6.92
CA SER A 102 15.49 -5.33 6.78
C SER A 102 15.61 -6.72 6.18
N ILE A 103 16.73 -6.97 5.52
CA ILE A 103 17.15 -8.28 5.04
C ILE A 103 18.50 -8.61 5.65
N THR A 104 18.63 -9.82 6.14
CA THR A 104 19.88 -10.37 6.68
C THR A 104 20.19 -11.71 6.01
N TYR A 105 21.39 -11.85 5.49
CA TYR A 105 21.89 -13.13 4.99
C TYR A 105 22.52 -13.94 6.13
N ASP A 106 22.12 -15.21 6.24
CA ASP A 106 22.66 -16.19 7.21
C ASP A 106 23.11 -17.43 6.43
N ASN A 107 24.43 -17.69 6.42
CA ASN A 107 25.01 -18.82 5.69
C ASN A 107 25.02 -20.13 6.48
N SER A 108 24.21 -20.26 7.53
CA SER A 108 24.21 -21.41 8.43
C SER A 108 23.57 -22.69 7.87
N GLY A 109 23.04 -22.67 6.65
CA GLY A 109 22.26 -23.75 6.06
C GLY A 109 22.91 -24.47 4.87
N SER A 110 22.06 -25.10 4.05
CA SER A 110 22.41 -25.69 2.76
C SER A 110 22.24 -24.74 1.58
N ASN A 111 21.73 -23.52 1.86
CA ASN A 111 21.48 -22.47 0.91
C ASN A 111 22.64 -21.48 0.88
N ASP A 112 23.24 -21.28 -0.28
CA ASP A 112 24.46 -20.49 -0.43
C ASP A 112 24.34 -19.46 -1.54
N ILE A 113 24.94 -18.28 -1.33
CA ILE A 113 25.18 -17.29 -2.37
C ILE A 113 26.69 -17.08 -2.51
N LYS A 114 27.27 -17.59 -3.59
CA LYS A 114 28.72 -17.59 -3.82
C LYS A 114 29.11 -16.79 -5.05
N ASP A 115 30.28 -16.18 -5.00
CA ASP A 115 30.90 -15.56 -6.16
C ASP A 115 31.03 -16.55 -7.32
N LYS A 116 30.55 -16.14 -8.48
CA LYS A 116 30.61 -16.95 -9.71
C LYS A 116 32.02 -17.21 -10.17
N SER A 117 32.94 -16.26 -10.01
CA SER A 117 34.29 -16.33 -10.55
C SER A 117 35.16 -17.32 -9.76
N SER A 118 34.99 -17.37 -8.47
CA SER A 118 35.77 -18.25 -7.57
C SER A 118 35.03 -19.55 -7.22
N GLY A 119 33.70 -19.54 -7.17
CA GLY A 119 32.86 -20.66 -6.73
C GLY A 119 33.03 -21.08 -5.28
N THR A 120 33.82 -20.33 -4.51
CA THR A 120 34.16 -20.63 -3.12
C THR A 120 34.01 -19.47 -2.17
N LEU A 121 34.00 -18.25 -2.69
CA LEU A 121 33.79 -17.03 -1.90
C LEU A 121 32.30 -16.80 -1.73
N GLU A 122 31.83 -16.87 -0.51
CA GLU A 122 30.42 -16.74 -0.14
C GLU A 122 30.16 -15.39 0.53
N ILE A 123 28.94 -14.85 0.40
CA ILE A 123 28.51 -13.69 1.20
C ILE A 123 28.77 -14.01 2.69
N GLY A 124 29.35 -13.06 3.40
CA GLY A 124 29.62 -13.22 4.84
C GLY A 124 28.33 -13.38 5.64
N ASP A 125 28.40 -14.14 6.72
CA ASP A 125 27.30 -14.34 7.65
C ASP A 125 26.84 -13.04 8.32
N ASN A 126 25.52 -12.89 8.55
CA ASN A 126 24.89 -11.68 9.12
C ASN A 126 25.10 -10.40 8.30
N ILE A 127 25.32 -10.53 7.00
CA ILE A 127 25.40 -9.37 6.11
C ILE A 127 23.99 -8.85 5.82
N VAL A 128 23.84 -7.52 5.96
CA VAL A 128 22.62 -6.79 5.63
C VAL A 128 22.78 -6.06 4.29
N SER A 129 21.68 -5.76 3.64
CA SER A 129 21.68 -4.91 2.44
C SER A 129 22.28 -3.53 2.74
N LEU A 130 23.14 -3.03 1.84
CA LEU A 130 23.76 -1.70 1.99
C LEU A 130 22.77 -0.55 1.77
N ALA A 131 21.71 -0.78 0.99
CA ALA A 131 20.67 0.19 0.75
C ALA A 131 19.31 -0.50 0.59
N TYR A 132 18.27 0.18 1.02
CA TYR A 132 16.88 -0.21 0.79
C TYR A 132 16.22 0.80 -0.14
N VAL A 133 15.51 0.31 -1.15
CA VAL A 133 14.82 1.12 -2.15
C VAL A 133 13.34 0.80 -2.04
N ASP A 134 12.55 1.82 -1.83
CA ASP A 134 11.11 1.76 -1.91
C ASP A 134 10.68 1.81 -3.38
N ALA A 135 10.06 0.76 -3.86
CA ALA A 135 9.49 0.66 -5.19
C ALA A 135 8.01 0.19 -5.13
N ALA A 136 7.48 0.07 -3.91
CA ALA A 136 6.06 -0.11 -3.70
C ALA A 136 5.33 1.22 -3.94
N LYS A 137 4.13 1.15 -4.48
CA LYS A 137 3.30 2.32 -4.72
C LYS A 137 2.26 2.44 -3.62
N PRO A 138 1.87 3.66 -3.21
CA PRO A 138 0.76 3.81 -2.30
C PRO A 138 -0.54 3.30 -2.93
N ALA A 139 -1.38 2.63 -2.13
CA ALA A 139 -2.68 2.11 -2.51
C ALA A 139 -3.79 2.72 -1.64
N ILE A 140 -5.04 2.71 -2.13
CA ILE A 140 -6.22 3.12 -1.38
C ILE A 140 -6.78 1.90 -0.63
N LEU A 141 -6.62 1.85 0.70
CA LEU A 141 -7.09 0.74 1.52
C LEU A 141 -8.58 0.82 1.86
N SER A 142 -9.12 2.03 1.97
CA SER A 142 -10.54 2.21 2.27
C SER A 142 -11.08 3.54 1.79
N ALA A 143 -12.39 3.55 1.49
CA ALA A 143 -13.17 4.73 1.18
C ALA A 143 -14.47 4.71 1.98
N VAL A 144 -14.66 5.66 2.87
CA VAL A 144 -15.79 5.70 3.83
C VAL A 144 -16.57 6.99 3.65
N THR A 145 -17.87 6.87 3.39
CA THR A 145 -18.77 8.02 3.32
C THR A 145 -19.11 8.58 4.69
N GLY A 146 -19.60 9.82 4.75
CA GLY A 146 -20.04 10.44 5.98
C GLY A 146 -21.06 11.54 5.71
N ASP A 147 -21.91 11.79 6.69
CA ASP A 147 -22.79 12.95 6.80
C ASP A 147 -22.27 13.80 7.98
N ASN A 148 -21.59 14.91 7.66
CA ASN A 148 -20.89 15.70 8.68
C ASN A 148 -21.81 16.67 9.40
N ASN A 149 -22.92 17.03 8.79
CA ASN A 149 -23.88 17.99 9.33
C ASN A 149 -25.19 17.34 9.87
N ALA A 150 -25.32 16.02 9.71
CA ALA A 150 -26.47 15.20 10.10
C ALA A 150 -27.79 15.67 9.44
N ASP A 151 -27.73 16.13 8.19
CA ASP A 151 -28.91 16.54 7.44
C ASP A 151 -29.55 15.42 6.62
N GLY A 152 -28.97 14.22 6.68
CA GLY A 152 -29.46 13.05 5.94
C GLY A 152 -28.90 12.94 4.52
N THR A 153 -27.83 13.66 4.23
CA THR A 153 -27.16 13.65 2.91
C THR A 153 -25.67 13.38 3.09
N VAL A 154 -25.12 12.44 2.33
CA VAL A 154 -23.66 12.21 2.32
C VAL A 154 -22.96 13.46 1.78
N ASP A 155 -22.11 14.07 2.60
CA ASP A 155 -21.35 15.27 2.28
C ASP A 155 -19.82 15.09 2.40
N ARG A 156 -19.36 13.88 2.78
CA ARG A 156 -17.95 13.58 3.01
C ARG A 156 -17.57 12.20 2.48
N LEU A 157 -16.34 12.09 1.96
CA LEU A 157 -15.65 10.84 1.65
C LEU A 157 -14.27 10.89 2.28
N THR A 158 -13.95 9.89 3.11
CA THR A 158 -12.61 9.74 3.70
C THR A 158 -11.91 8.54 3.08
N LEU A 159 -10.73 8.77 2.52
CA LEU A 159 -9.82 7.75 2.00
C LEU A 159 -8.75 7.45 3.06
N THR A 160 -8.34 6.18 3.14
CA THR A 160 -7.17 5.75 3.91
C THR A 160 -6.21 5.06 2.95
N PHE A 161 -4.92 5.38 3.06
CA PHE A 161 -3.87 4.87 2.20
C PHE A 161 -2.99 3.83 2.92
N SER A 162 -2.31 2.98 2.16
CA SER A 162 -1.36 1.97 2.66
C SER A 162 -0.16 2.60 3.38
N GLU A 163 0.18 3.82 3.02
CA GLU A 163 1.28 4.60 3.59
C GLU A 163 0.98 6.10 3.54
N SER A 164 1.94 6.89 3.97
CA SER A 164 1.86 8.35 3.94
C SER A 164 2.08 8.87 2.53
N VAL A 165 1.05 9.46 1.92
CA VAL A 165 1.12 10.04 0.57
C VAL A 165 1.38 11.55 0.62
N VAL A 166 2.22 12.01 -0.29
CA VAL A 166 2.41 13.43 -0.61
C VAL A 166 1.40 13.81 -1.68
N ILE A 167 0.49 14.69 -1.32
CA ILE A 167 -0.60 15.13 -2.19
C ILE A 167 -0.21 16.46 -2.79
N THR A 168 -0.16 16.53 -4.11
CA THR A 168 0.06 17.77 -4.86
C THR A 168 -1.22 18.11 -5.59
N ASP A 169 -1.77 19.28 -5.27
CA ASP A 169 -2.97 19.82 -5.91
C ASP A 169 -2.64 21.16 -6.55
N PRO A 170 -2.61 21.25 -7.87
CA PRO A 170 -2.36 22.51 -8.58
C PRO A 170 -3.60 23.42 -8.70
N GLY A 171 -4.71 23.09 -8.02
CA GLY A 171 -5.92 23.94 -7.94
C GLY A 171 -7.08 23.46 -8.78
N ASP A 172 -7.20 22.17 -9.03
CA ASP A 172 -8.34 21.54 -9.70
C ASP A 172 -9.33 20.83 -8.74
N ASP A 173 -9.05 20.86 -7.42
CA ASP A 173 -9.91 20.42 -6.33
C ASP A 173 -10.24 18.91 -6.30
N ASP A 174 -9.82 18.09 -7.25
CA ASP A 174 -10.15 16.65 -7.31
C ASP A 174 -8.93 15.72 -7.20
N ASN A 175 -7.71 16.24 -7.31
CA ASN A 175 -6.44 15.47 -7.18
C ASN A 175 -6.40 14.23 -8.08
N ASP A 176 -6.97 14.32 -9.27
CA ASP A 176 -7.11 13.19 -10.18
C ASP A 176 -7.98 12.03 -9.64
N ILE A 177 -8.84 12.28 -8.63
CA ILE A 177 -9.84 11.33 -8.14
C ILE A 177 -11.19 11.57 -8.83
N THR A 178 -11.68 10.54 -9.48
CA THR A 178 -13.06 10.49 -9.97
C THR A 178 -13.93 9.65 -9.05
N LEU A 179 -15.20 10.00 -8.93
CA LEU A 179 -16.12 9.35 -8.00
C LEU A 179 -17.24 8.61 -8.74
N THR A 180 -17.53 7.40 -8.31
CA THR A 180 -18.72 6.65 -8.73
C THR A 180 -19.58 6.32 -7.52
N GLY A 181 -20.83 6.78 -7.51
CA GLY A 181 -21.75 6.52 -6.40
C GLY A 181 -22.70 5.34 -6.68
N SER A 182 -23.15 4.66 -5.63
CA SER A 182 -24.20 3.64 -5.72
C SER A 182 -25.55 4.26 -6.16
N SER A 183 -25.72 5.55 -5.95
CA SER A 183 -26.83 6.35 -6.49
C SER A 183 -26.38 7.82 -6.65
N GLY A 184 -26.98 8.54 -7.61
CA GLY A 184 -26.62 9.91 -7.91
C GLY A 184 -25.27 10.04 -8.64
N SER A 185 -24.77 11.28 -8.70
CA SER A 185 -23.47 11.60 -9.31
C SER A 185 -22.69 12.44 -8.32
N PRO A 186 -21.97 11.81 -7.39
CA PRO A 186 -21.16 12.54 -6.42
C PRO A 186 -20.05 13.30 -7.14
N VAL A 187 -19.81 14.53 -6.69
CA VAL A 187 -18.70 15.36 -7.18
C VAL A 187 -17.91 15.90 -6.00
N ILE A 188 -16.60 16.02 -6.16
CA ILE A 188 -15.75 16.70 -5.18
C ILE A 188 -15.99 18.20 -5.35
N THR A 189 -16.34 18.90 -4.26
CA THR A 189 -16.69 20.33 -4.29
C THR A 189 -15.69 21.19 -3.56
N ALA A 190 -14.97 20.64 -2.60
CA ALA A 190 -13.92 21.31 -1.87
C ALA A 190 -13.08 20.30 -1.08
N GLY A 191 -11.86 20.67 -0.78
CA GLY A 191 -10.96 19.96 0.11
C GLY A 191 -9.69 20.78 0.30
N THR A 192 -8.97 20.53 1.39
CA THR A 192 -7.63 21.08 1.54
C THR A 192 -6.66 19.98 1.14
N TYR A 193 -6.22 20.05 -0.10
CA TYR A 193 -5.40 19.01 -0.71
C TYR A 193 -3.98 19.51 -0.86
N GLY A 194 -3.16 19.20 0.09
CA GLY A 194 -1.74 19.52 0.05
C GLY A 194 -1.06 19.09 1.34
N GLY A 195 0.12 18.49 1.20
CA GLY A 195 0.88 17.99 2.33
C GLY A 195 1.05 16.48 2.30
N THR A 196 1.36 15.91 3.46
CA THR A 196 1.65 14.48 3.61
C THR A 196 0.67 13.87 4.60
N SER A 197 -0.03 12.81 4.22
CA SER A 197 -1.04 12.17 5.07
C SER A 197 -1.27 10.70 4.70
N THR A 198 -1.68 9.91 5.68
CA THR A 198 -2.22 8.55 5.51
C THR A 198 -3.73 8.56 5.28
N THR A 199 -4.38 9.71 5.38
CA THR A 199 -5.82 9.86 5.15
C THR A 199 -6.10 11.15 4.41
N LEU A 200 -7.12 11.15 3.56
CA LEU A 200 -7.60 12.32 2.84
C LEU A 200 -9.12 12.38 2.95
N THR A 201 -9.65 13.57 3.25
CA THR A 201 -11.10 13.77 3.33
C THR A 201 -11.56 14.76 2.29
N TYR A 202 -12.46 14.33 1.42
CA TYR A 202 -13.14 15.15 0.43
C TYR A 202 -14.49 15.65 0.93
N VAL A 203 -14.84 16.87 0.58
CA VAL A 203 -16.20 17.38 0.66
C VAL A 203 -16.93 17.02 -0.62
N ILE A 204 -18.05 16.31 -0.47
CA ILE A 204 -18.86 15.83 -1.59
C ILE A 204 -20.07 16.73 -1.74
N GLY A 205 -20.27 17.23 -2.96
CA GLY A 205 -21.46 17.95 -3.36
C GLY A 205 -22.39 17.06 -4.17
N SER A 206 -23.68 17.38 -4.10
CA SER A 206 -24.70 16.85 -5.00
C SER A 206 -24.81 15.33 -5.08
N SER A 207 -24.81 14.66 -3.93
CA SER A 207 -25.32 13.29 -3.84
C SER A 207 -26.87 13.32 -3.78
N THR A 208 -27.47 12.14 -3.75
CA THR A 208 -28.92 12.04 -3.58
C THR A 208 -29.33 12.57 -2.22
N ALA A 209 -30.12 13.65 -2.17
CA ALA A 209 -30.64 14.21 -0.92
C ALA A 209 -31.46 13.17 -0.15
N ASN A 210 -31.40 13.22 1.17
CA ASN A 210 -32.13 12.33 2.09
C ASN A 210 -31.74 10.85 1.93
N ASN A 211 -30.48 10.57 1.66
CA ASN A 211 -29.95 9.22 1.55
C ASN A 211 -28.54 9.15 2.15
N THR A 212 -28.40 8.52 3.30
CA THR A 212 -27.12 8.28 3.97
C THR A 212 -26.51 6.92 3.64
N SER A 213 -27.29 5.97 3.08
CA SER A 213 -26.78 4.65 2.67
C SER A 213 -25.98 4.67 1.34
N LEU A 214 -25.56 5.84 0.89
CA LEU A 214 -24.79 6.01 -0.34
C LEU A 214 -23.34 5.55 -0.14
N THR A 215 -22.89 4.59 -0.95
CA THR A 215 -21.48 4.23 -1.07
C THR A 215 -20.84 4.94 -2.27
N ILE A 216 -19.61 5.41 -2.09
CA ILE A 216 -18.85 6.12 -3.12
C ILE A 216 -17.52 5.44 -3.35
N THR A 217 -17.30 4.98 -4.56
CA THR A 217 -16.06 4.34 -5.01
C THR A 217 -15.16 5.40 -5.66
N PRO A 218 -13.98 5.69 -5.09
CA PRO A 218 -12.99 6.55 -5.72
C PRO A 218 -12.22 5.78 -6.79
N ILE A 219 -11.79 6.47 -7.83
CA ILE A 219 -10.89 5.96 -8.87
C ILE A 219 -9.81 7.02 -9.09
N TYR A 220 -8.56 6.66 -8.82
CA TYR A 220 -7.43 7.52 -9.12
C TYR A 220 -7.08 7.44 -10.60
N ALA A 221 -6.98 8.59 -11.26
CA ALA A 221 -6.66 8.68 -12.67
C ALA A 221 -5.58 9.76 -12.87
N VAL A 222 -4.37 9.34 -13.22
CA VAL A 222 -3.28 10.26 -13.56
C VAL A 222 -3.63 10.99 -14.84
N SER A 223 -4.24 12.16 -14.72
CA SER A 223 -4.72 12.95 -15.89
C SER A 223 -4.30 14.42 -15.86
N GLY A 224 -3.80 14.92 -14.75
CA GLY A 224 -3.57 16.33 -14.52
C GLY A 224 -2.16 16.66 -14.04
N ALA A 225 -2.04 17.80 -13.41
CA ALA A 225 -0.84 18.26 -12.73
C ALA A 225 -0.82 17.86 -11.25
N GLY A 226 -1.91 17.29 -10.75
CA GLY A 226 -2.02 16.68 -9.43
C GLY A 226 -1.27 15.35 -9.34
N SER A 227 -0.91 14.93 -8.14
CA SER A 227 -0.33 13.60 -7.93
C SER A 227 -0.47 13.16 -6.47
N MET A 228 -0.59 11.84 -6.29
CA MET A 228 -0.49 11.16 -5.01
C MET A 228 0.71 10.25 -5.04
N LYS A 229 1.76 10.58 -4.32
CA LYS A 229 3.04 9.88 -4.30
C LYS A 229 3.47 9.60 -2.87
N ASP A 230 4.24 8.55 -2.68
CA ASP A 230 4.95 8.33 -1.43
C ASP A 230 6.15 9.29 -1.25
N ALA A 231 6.87 9.12 -0.15
CA ALA A 231 8.10 9.89 0.13
C ALA A 231 9.27 9.52 -0.81
N SER A 232 9.23 8.35 -1.41
CA SER A 232 10.21 7.84 -2.37
C SER A 232 9.90 8.24 -3.82
N ASN A 233 8.79 8.97 -4.02
CA ASN A 233 8.34 9.48 -5.31
C ASN A 233 7.67 8.41 -6.21
N ASN A 234 7.24 7.26 -5.63
CA ASN A 234 6.40 6.30 -6.31
C ASN A 234 4.98 6.84 -6.39
N GLU A 235 4.47 6.99 -7.59
CA GLU A 235 3.12 7.49 -7.83
C GLU A 235 2.11 6.35 -7.77
N MET A 236 0.97 6.61 -7.08
CA MET A 236 -0.16 5.69 -7.02
C MET A 236 -0.53 5.16 -8.41
N ALA A 237 -0.96 3.91 -8.50
CA ALA A 237 -1.26 3.29 -9.78
C ALA A 237 -2.46 3.97 -10.47
N ASN A 238 -2.36 4.19 -11.79
CA ASN A 238 -3.49 4.70 -12.56
C ASN A 238 -4.62 3.67 -12.57
N GLY A 239 -5.81 4.10 -12.20
CA GLY A 239 -6.96 3.23 -12.04
C GLY A 239 -7.10 2.61 -10.64
N GLU A 240 -6.23 2.99 -9.70
CA GLU A 240 -6.33 2.57 -8.29
C GLU A 240 -7.71 2.88 -7.74
N THR A 241 -8.34 1.90 -7.07
CA THR A 241 -9.73 1.99 -6.62
C THR A 241 -10.01 1.02 -5.49
N VAL A 242 -10.92 1.39 -4.60
CA VAL A 242 -11.46 0.52 -3.57
C VAL A 242 -12.98 0.69 -3.50
N ALA A 243 -13.70 -0.38 -3.21
CA ALA A 243 -15.14 -0.28 -3.00
C ALA A 243 -15.46 0.63 -1.80
N GLY A 244 -16.34 1.61 -2.03
CA GLY A 244 -16.78 2.49 -0.97
C GLY A 244 -17.64 1.78 0.07
N THR A 245 -17.48 2.15 1.32
CA THR A 245 -18.31 1.69 2.44
C THR A 245 -19.16 2.82 2.98
N ASP A 246 -20.34 2.47 3.47
CA ASP A 246 -21.22 3.37 4.17
C ASP A 246 -20.69 3.60 5.60
N GLY A 247 -20.46 4.85 5.93
CA GLY A 247 -20.06 5.30 7.28
C GLY A 247 -20.90 6.46 7.77
N ALA A 248 -21.94 6.86 7.02
CA ALA A 248 -22.90 7.87 7.45
C ALA A 248 -24.00 7.18 8.25
N GLY A 249 -24.31 7.69 9.44
CA GLY A 249 -25.43 7.18 10.22
C GLY A 249 -26.78 7.70 9.75
N PRO A 250 -27.88 7.01 10.06
CA PRO A 250 -29.22 7.45 9.71
C PRO A 250 -29.58 8.78 10.41
N ALA A 251 -30.18 9.68 9.66
CA ALA A 251 -30.70 10.94 10.15
C ALA A 251 -32.23 10.98 10.08
N ILE A 252 -32.88 11.70 11.01
CA ILE A 252 -34.30 11.97 10.90
C ILE A 252 -34.50 13.13 9.93
N ILE A 253 -35.13 12.84 8.78
CA ILE A 253 -35.35 13.82 7.71
C ILE A 253 -36.75 14.43 7.71
N ALA A 254 -37.71 13.78 8.38
CA ALA A 254 -39.04 14.34 8.57
C ALA A 254 -39.70 13.78 9.84
N ALA A 255 -40.58 14.57 10.42
CA ALA A 255 -41.48 14.16 11.49
C ALA A 255 -42.88 14.73 11.22
N VAL A 256 -43.89 13.88 11.26
CA VAL A 256 -45.31 14.26 11.07
C VAL A 256 -46.10 13.84 12.28
N THR A 257 -46.86 14.75 12.81
CA THR A 257 -47.81 14.48 13.92
C THR A 257 -49.22 14.31 13.39
N SER A 258 -49.98 13.42 14.02
CA SER A 258 -51.38 13.19 13.69
C SER A 258 -52.26 13.02 14.94
N ASP A 259 -53.55 13.30 14.79
CA ASP A 259 -54.62 12.99 15.73
C ASP A 259 -55.47 11.92 15.06
N THR A 260 -55.21 10.64 15.43
CA THR A 260 -55.75 9.47 14.71
C THR A 260 -57.20 9.18 15.13
N ASP A 261 -57.61 9.63 16.33
CA ASP A 261 -58.98 9.45 16.84
C ASP A 261 -59.84 10.73 16.75
N ALA A 262 -59.31 11.81 16.18
CA ALA A 262 -59.98 13.10 15.98
C ALA A 262 -60.53 13.73 17.29
N ASN A 263 -59.84 13.51 18.41
CA ASN A 263 -60.27 14.06 19.72
C ASN A 263 -59.65 15.46 19.99
N GLY A 264 -58.90 16.04 19.05
CA GLY A 264 -58.26 17.33 19.18
C GLY A 264 -56.92 17.31 19.87
N LYS A 265 -56.31 16.15 20.07
CA LYS A 265 -54.97 15.96 20.63
C LYS A 265 -54.11 15.15 19.69
N ILE A 266 -52.82 15.47 19.64
CA ILE A 266 -51.83 14.68 18.91
C ILE A 266 -51.61 13.38 19.68
N ASP A 267 -51.80 12.25 19.01
CA ASP A 267 -51.63 10.88 19.56
C ASP A 267 -50.62 10.02 18.78
N GLN A 268 -50.10 10.54 17.69
CA GLN A 268 -49.11 9.85 16.87
C GLN A 268 -48.02 10.80 16.35
N ILE A 269 -46.78 10.29 16.27
CA ILE A 269 -45.66 10.91 15.57
C ILE A 269 -45.10 9.87 14.62
N GLU A 270 -45.01 10.19 13.35
CA GLU A 270 -44.34 9.40 12.29
C GLU A 270 -43.01 10.03 11.99
N LEU A 271 -41.93 9.26 12.06
CA LEU A 271 -40.57 9.70 11.71
C LEU A 271 -40.15 9.07 10.39
N THR A 272 -39.53 9.87 9.53
CA THR A 272 -38.88 9.41 8.31
C THR A 272 -37.37 9.55 8.48
N PHE A 273 -36.65 8.47 8.15
CA PHE A 273 -35.19 8.44 8.22
C PHE A 273 -34.57 8.52 6.84
N SER A 274 -33.32 8.93 6.77
CA SER A 274 -32.52 9.02 5.52
C SER A 274 -32.18 7.64 4.95
N GLU A 275 -32.20 6.60 5.79
CA GLU A 275 -31.94 5.21 5.44
C GLU A 275 -32.73 4.27 6.35
N PRO A 276 -32.78 2.95 6.01
CA PRO A 276 -33.40 1.96 6.88
C PRO A 276 -32.70 1.88 8.26
N VAL A 277 -33.48 1.93 9.33
CA VAL A 277 -32.99 1.78 10.70
C VAL A 277 -33.38 0.41 11.25
N ASP A 278 -32.50 -0.19 12.05
CA ASP A 278 -32.77 -1.42 12.80
C ASP A 278 -33.41 -1.09 14.15
N ASP A 279 -34.67 -1.44 14.32
CA ASP A 279 -35.46 -1.29 15.56
C ASP A 279 -35.40 -2.55 16.42
N SER A 280 -34.42 -3.42 16.28
CA SER A 280 -34.34 -4.69 17.02
C SER A 280 -34.18 -4.49 18.55
N GLN A 281 -33.84 -3.28 19.00
CA GLN A 281 -33.70 -2.90 20.43
C GLN A 281 -34.92 -2.14 21.00
N GLY A 282 -36.05 -2.21 20.37
CA GLY A 282 -37.34 -1.50 20.63
C GLY A 282 -37.73 -1.03 22.05
N ALA A 283 -36.86 -1.16 23.03
CA ALA A 283 -37.04 -0.66 24.39
C ALA A 283 -36.47 0.77 24.63
N ASP A 284 -35.67 1.29 23.70
CA ASP A 284 -34.95 2.56 23.90
C ASP A 284 -35.67 3.80 23.32
N LEU A 285 -36.81 3.60 22.64
CA LEU A 285 -37.65 4.69 22.11
C LEU A 285 -38.89 5.01 22.98
N ALA A 286 -38.95 4.51 24.25
CA ALA A 286 -40.07 4.75 25.16
C ALA A 286 -39.84 5.91 26.12
#